data_a2e4222a9398bcf0f3ac04466737f908
#
_entry.id   a2e4222a9398bcf0f3ac04466737f908
#
_cell.length_a   1.000
_cell.length_b   1.000
_cell.length_c   1.000
_cell.angle_alpha   90.00
_cell.angle_beta   90.00
_cell.angle_gamma   90.00
#
_symmetry.space_group_name_H-M   'P 1'
#
loop_
_entity.id
_entity.type
_entity.pdbx_description
1 polymer ?
#
loop_
_entity_poly.entity_id
_entity_poly.type
_entity_poly.pdbx_seq_one_letter_code
_entity_poly.pdbx_strand_id
1 'polypeptide(L)'
;MPNPGDQVDHYVITRPLGRGGEAAVFQGQDLRTGRPVVLKFFDPTQLGEIAAYERFHREVTIGRLLHRPGIPAVLDVREDAKPPYLVLEYMEGQSLRTILQDSPRLPVPRALQIITNLAELVAYCHEQHVYHRDLKPENILVDTDGSVRIIDFGIALLDGAPRVTWRGFSGLVGTPEYMAPEQIRGERGGPQTDVYALGLILYELLAGHPPFHSPNPLSTMYQHLNMSPEPLRKIRSGIPDYVAAIVAKAMRRRKEERFVDAGELVAALRHPEQVDLSLLDRPDPPLSSPMSESLIKNPLFVLGLVAVGTAVAVLVAEALLRR
;
A
#
# COMPACT_ATOMS: atom_id res chain seq x y z
N MET A 1 2.19 23.13 -13.68
CA MET A 1 1.03 22.22 -13.53
C MET A 1 -0.20 22.91 -14.08
N PRO A 2 -1.09 22.21 -14.80
CA PRO A 2 -2.30 22.80 -15.36
C PRO A 2 -3.32 23.15 -14.27
N ASN A 3 -4.27 24.04 -14.60
CA ASN A 3 -5.41 24.41 -13.77
C ASN A 3 -6.73 23.97 -14.44
N PRO A 4 -7.83 23.89 -13.71
CA PRO A 4 -9.14 23.65 -14.31
C PRO A 4 -9.44 24.71 -15.38
N GLY A 5 -9.89 24.24 -16.55
CA GLY A 5 -10.13 25.05 -17.75
C GLY A 5 -8.94 25.12 -18.74
N ASP A 6 -7.72 24.74 -18.30
CA ASP A 6 -6.58 24.71 -19.20
C ASP A 6 -6.73 23.57 -20.22
N GLN A 7 -6.31 23.83 -21.44
CA GLN A 7 -6.21 22.83 -22.48
C GLN A 7 -4.76 22.32 -22.59
N VAL A 8 -4.62 21.00 -22.54
CA VAL A 8 -3.36 20.28 -22.76
C VAL A 8 -3.57 19.34 -23.94
N ASP A 9 -2.90 19.61 -25.07
CA ASP A 9 -3.14 18.97 -26.36
C ASP A 9 -4.63 19.04 -26.73
N HIS A 10 -5.31 17.92 -26.82
CA HIS A 10 -6.76 17.83 -27.08
C HIS A 10 -7.57 17.43 -25.84
N TYR A 11 -7.01 17.60 -24.65
CA TYR A 11 -7.67 17.35 -23.38
C TYR A 11 -7.93 18.67 -22.65
N VAL A 12 -9.14 18.87 -22.12
CA VAL A 12 -9.46 19.99 -21.22
C VAL A 12 -9.47 19.49 -19.79
N ILE A 13 -8.70 20.12 -18.92
CA ILE A 13 -8.67 19.83 -17.48
C ILE A 13 -9.98 20.29 -16.85
N THR A 14 -10.69 19.37 -16.18
CA THR A 14 -11.98 19.71 -15.55
C THR A 14 -11.84 19.97 -14.06
N ARG A 15 -11.10 19.11 -13.35
CA ARG A 15 -10.84 19.28 -11.91
C ARG A 15 -9.63 18.50 -11.43
N PRO A 16 -8.98 18.91 -10.35
CA PRO A 16 -7.99 18.06 -9.70
C PRO A 16 -8.67 16.84 -9.05
N LEU A 17 -8.01 15.68 -9.15
CA LEU A 17 -8.39 14.44 -8.44
C LEU A 17 -7.51 14.19 -7.23
N GLY A 18 -6.24 14.63 -7.28
CA GLY A 18 -5.30 14.51 -6.20
C GLY A 18 -3.94 15.11 -6.56
N ARG A 19 -3.17 15.42 -5.53
CA ARG A 19 -1.77 15.82 -5.64
C ARG A 19 -0.98 15.06 -4.61
N GLY A 20 -0.24 14.07 -5.08
CA GLY A 20 0.69 13.30 -4.25
C GLY A 20 2.11 13.86 -4.35
N GLY A 21 3.04 13.31 -3.55
CA GLY A 21 4.47 13.65 -3.63
C GLY A 21 5.15 13.21 -4.94
N GLU A 22 4.43 12.60 -5.88
CA GLU A 22 5.01 11.97 -7.06
C GLU A 22 4.40 12.47 -8.37
N ALA A 23 3.11 12.78 -8.35
CA ALA A 23 2.38 13.24 -9.53
C ALA A 23 1.18 14.11 -9.13
N ALA A 24 0.76 14.97 -10.05
CA ALA A 24 -0.51 15.66 -9.98
C ALA A 24 -1.51 14.97 -10.92
N VAL A 25 -2.67 14.62 -10.39
CA VAL A 25 -3.69 13.86 -11.08
C VAL A 25 -4.93 14.72 -11.30
N PHE A 26 -5.41 14.78 -12.52
CA PHE A 26 -6.56 15.58 -12.92
C PHE A 26 -7.57 14.73 -13.68
N GLN A 27 -8.84 15.04 -13.51
CA GLN A 27 -9.86 14.66 -14.45
C GLN A 27 -9.83 15.64 -15.61
N GLY A 28 -9.97 15.13 -16.82
CA GLY A 28 -10.12 15.91 -18.03
C GLY A 28 -11.18 15.32 -18.95
N GLN A 29 -11.41 16.02 -20.05
CA GLN A 29 -12.28 15.57 -21.15
C GLN A 29 -11.47 15.54 -22.45
N ASP A 30 -11.49 14.42 -23.14
CA ASP A 30 -10.93 14.31 -24.50
C ASP A 30 -11.88 15.02 -25.47
N LEU A 31 -11.42 16.11 -26.08
CA LEU A 31 -12.21 16.92 -27.04
C LEU A 31 -12.56 16.19 -28.34
N ARG A 32 -11.84 15.12 -28.67
CA ARG A 32 -12.11 14.31 -29.89
C ARG A 32 -13.23 13.32 -29.68
N THR A 33 -13.36 12.78 -28.46
CA THR A 33 -14.31 11.70 -28.16
C THR A 33 -15.43 12.14 -27.22
N GLY A 34 -15.24 13.28 -26.51
CA GLY A 34 -16.13 13.76 -25.47
C GLY A 34 -16.09 12.92 -24.18
N ARG A 35 -15.19 11.91 -24.09
CA ARG A 35 -15.11 11.02 -22.94
C ARG A 35 -14.29 11.61 -21.79
N PRO A 36 -14.65 11.34 -20.52
CA PRO A 36 -13.82 11.70 -19.39
C PRO A 36 -12.55 10.83 -19.38
N VAL A 37 -11.45 11.43 -19.00
CA VAL A 37 -10.11 10.81 -18.87
C VAL A 37 -9.43 11.25 -17.59
N VAL A 38 -8.39 10.53 -17.18
CA VAL A 38 -7.48 10.94 -16.12
C VAL A 38 -6.14 11.33 -16.73
N LEU A 39 -5.65 12.53 -16.41
CA LEU A 39 -4.31 12.97 -16.78
C LEU A 39 -3.42 12.95 -15.53
N LYS A 40 -2.32 12.20 -15.58
CA LYS A 40 -1.34 12.07 -14.50
C LYS A 40 -0.03 12.69 -14.95
N PHE A 41 0.34 13.83 -14.35
CA PHE A 41 1.56 14.60 -14.64
C PHE A 41 2.63 14.25 -13.63
N PHE A 42 3.79 13.82 -14.11
CA PHE A 42 4.93 13.47 -13.27
C PHE A 42 5.81 14.71 -13.05
N ASP A 43 6.00 15.12 -11.79
CA ASP A 43 6.70 16.34 -11.45
C ASP A 43 8.19 16.07 -11.14
N PRO A 44 9.11 16.40 -12.07
CA PRO A 44 10.54 16.20 -11.85
C PRO A 44 11.11 17.03 -10.67
N THR A 45 10.46 18.13 -10.32
CA THR A 45 10.94 19.00 -9.23
C THR A 45 10.78 18.39 -7.86
N GLN A 46 9.86 17.44 -7.71
CA GLN A 46 9.59 16.74 -6.44
C GLN A 46 10.41 15.45 -6.28
N LEU A 47 10.63 14.74 -7.38
CA LEU A 47 11.26 13.41 -7.36
C LEU A 47 12.73 13.43 -7.82
N GLY A 48 13.17 14.49 -8.48
CA GLY A 48 14.35 14.49 -9.34
C GLY A 48 14.05 13.84 -10.70
N GLU A 49 14.71 14.30 -11.75
CA GLU A 49 14.42 13.93 -13.15
C GLU A 49 14.48 12.41 -13.39
N ILE A 50 15.49 11.73 -12.86
CA ILE A 50 15.70 10.28 -13.06
C ILE A 50 14.56 9.47 -12.41
N ALA A 51 14.22 9.79 -11.17
CA ALA A 51 13.18 9.04 -10.44
C ALA A 51 11.77 9.25 -11.03
N ALA A 52 11.46 10.49 -11.47
CA ALA A 52 10.19 10.80 -12.14
C ALA A 52 10.08 10.04 -13.47
N TYR A 53 11.16 10.01 -14.25
CA TYR A 53 11.25 9.29 -15.52
C TYR A 53 11.07 7.79 -15.35
N GLU A 54 11.77 7.17 -14.40
CA GLU A 54 11.66 5.73 -14.13
C GLU A 54 10.24 5.33 -13.69
N ARG A 55 9.57 6.15 -12.89
CA ARG A 55 8.19 5.89 -12.45
C ARG A 55 7.20 6.04 -13.59
N PHE A 56 7.33 7.10 -14.40
CA PHE A 56 6.53 7.29 -15.60
C PHE A 56 6.59 6.07 -16.52
N HIS A 57 7.79 5.63 -16.87
CA HIS A 57 7.99 4.47 -17.76
C HIS A 57 7.46 3.16 -17.16
N ARG A 58 7.57 3.00 -15.85
CA ARG A 58 7.02 1.84 -15.16
C ARG A 58 5.49 1.83 -15.25
N GLU A 59 4.82 2.93 -14.96
CA GLU A 59 3.36 3.01 -15.08
C GLU A 59 2.89 2.78 -16.51
N VAL A 60 3.59 3.33 -17.50
CA VAL A 60 3.32 3.07 -18.91
C VAL A 60 3.46 1.58 -19.24
N THR A 61 4.54 0.93 -18.80
CA THR A 61 4.80 -0.48 -19.05
C THR A 61 3.74 -1.37 -18.43
N ILE A 62 3.42 -1.13 -17.15
CA ILE A 62 2.40 -1.89 -16.43
C ILE A 62 1.01 -1.67 -17.03
N GLY A 63 0.64 -0.42 -17.30
CA GLY A 63 -0.66 -0.11 -17.88
C GLY A 63 -0.86 -0.64 -19.31
N ARG A 64 0.24 -0.88 -20.04
CA ARG A 64 0.21 -1.56 -21.34
C ARG A 64 0.19 -3.09 -21.24
N LEU A 65 0.54 -3.64 -20.09
CA LEU A 65 0.53 -5.08 -19.85
C LEU A 65 -0.83 -5.54 -19.30
N LEU A 66 -1.44 -4.73 -18.44
CA LEU A 66 -2.67 -5.11 -17.74
C LEU A 66 -3.91 -4.72 -18.57
N HIS A 67 -4.66 -5.72 -19.05
CA HIS A 67 -5.88 -5.54 -19.81
C HIS A 67 -7.04 -6.31 -19.17
N ARG A 68 -7.68 -5.71 -18.16
CA ARG A 68 -8.81 -6.32 -17.46
C ARG A 68 -9.80 -5.25 -16.99
N PRO A 69 -11.12 -5.46 -17.09
CA PRO A 69 -12.10 -4.59 -16.46
C PRO A 69 -11.78 -4.41 -14.96
N GLY A 70 -11.80 -3.18 -14.48
CA GLY A 70 -11.40 -2.83 -13.10
C GLY A 70 -9.96 -2.34 -12.97
N ILE A 71 -9.18 -2.34 -14.06
CA ILE A 71 -7.86 -1.71 -14.16
C ILE A 71 -7.91 -0.66 -15.26
N PRO A 72 -7.54 0.62 -15.00
CA PRO A 72 -7.65 1.68 -16.00
C PRO A 72 -6.71 1.44 -17.16
N ALA A 73 -7.25 1.50 -18.39
CA ALA A 73 -6.46 1.40 -19.61
C ALA A 73 -5.59 2.65 -19.81
N VAL A 74 -4.39 2.49 -20.32
CA VAL A 74 -3.56 3.57 -20.84
C VAL A 74 -4.08 4.00 -22.19
N LEU A 75 -4.60 5.22 -22.30
CA LEU A 75 -5.19 5.78 -23.51
C LEU A 75 -4.19 6.55 -24.37
N ASP A 76 -3.28 7.30 -23.73
CA ASP A 76 -2.24 8.07 -24.40
C ASP A 76 -1.02 8.25 -23.50
N VAL A 77 0.14 8.50 -24.09
CA VAL A 77 1.42 8.69 -23.42
C VAL A 77 2.14 9.87 -24.04
N ARG A 78 2.47 10.87 -23.25
CA ARG A 78 3.15 12.09 -23.66
C ARG A 78 4.49 12.24 -22.95
N GLU A 79 5.47 11.49 -23.45
CA GLU A 79 6.83 11.46 -22.89
C GLU A 79 7.59 12.76 -23.17
N ASP A 80 7.39 13.36 -24.36
CA ASP A 80 8.08 14.58 -24.77
C ASP A 80 7.50 15.88 -24.15
N ALA A 81 6.36 15.77 -23.47
CA ALA A 81 5.74 16.90 -22.77
C ALA A 81 6.55 17.33 -21.54
N LYS A 82 6.41 18.60 -21.13
CA LYS A 82 7.10 19.15 -19.96
C LYS A 82 6.08 19.77 -18.99
N PRO A 83 5.74 19.09 -17.90
CA PRO A 83 6.18 17.74 -17.51
C PRO A 83 5.56 16.62 -18.36
N PRO A 84 6.19 15.43 -18.41
CA PRO A 84 5.60 14.27 -19.08
C PRO A 84 4.30 13.85 -18.40
N TYR A 85 3.35 13.33 -19.17
CA TYR A 85 2.08 12.90 -18.61
C TYR A 85 1.51 11.66 -19.28
N LEU A 86 0.67 10.97 -18.53
CA LEU A 86 -0.03 9.76 -18.92
C LEU A 86 -1.53 10.04 -18.91
N VAL A 87 -2.23 9.54 -19.92
CA VAL A 87 -3.69 9.61 -20.02
C VAL A 87 -4.25 8.22 -19.77
N LEU A 88 -5.10 8.12 -18.76
CA LEU A 88 -5.73 6.89 -18.34
C LEU A 88 -7.25 6.97 -18.51
N GLU A 89 -7.86 5.82 -18.65
CA GLU A 89 -9.31 5.66 -18.57
C GLU A 89 -9.83 6.23 -17.25
N TYR A 90 -10.88 7.05 -17.33
CA TYR A 90 -11.57 7.51 -16.13
C TYR A 90 -12.50 6.42 -15.62
N MET A 91 -12.27 6.00 -14.37
CA MET A 91 -13.05 4.99 -13.69
C MET A 91 -14.07 5.66 -12.77
N GLU A 92 -15.34 5.30 -12.92
CA GLU A 92 -16.41 5.74 -12.01
C GLU A 92 -16.39 4.89 -10.74
N GLY A 93 -16.94 5.42 -9.65
CA GLY A 93 -17.03 4.75 -8.35
C GLY A 93 -16.65 5.66 -7.19
N GLN A 94 -17.00 5.22 -6.00
CA GLN A 94 -16.63 5.89 -4.75
C GLN A 94 -15.38 5.23 -4.17
N SER A 95 -14.43 6.01 -3.65
CA SER A 95 -13.26 5.40 -3.02
C SER A 95 -13.66 4.60 -1.79
N LEU A 96 -13.00 3.46 -1.58
CA LEU A 96 -13.26 2.63 -0.40
C LEU A 96 -12.99 3.42 0.90
N ARG A 97 -12.06 4.37 0.87
CA ARG A 97 -11.82 5.31 1.97
C ARG A 97 -13.04 6.16 2.28
N THR A 98 -13.69 6.72 1.26
CA THR A 98 -14.92 7.52 1.44
C THR A 98 -16.06 6.65 1.98
N ILE A 99 -16.21 5.43 1.46
CA ILE A 99 -17.21 4.48 1.96
C ILE A 99 -16.98 4.18 3.46
N LEU A 100 -15.72 3.98 3.87
CA LEU A 100 -15.37 3.74 5.28
C LEU A 100 -15.54 4.97 6.17
N GLN A 101 -15.41 6.18 5.64
CA GLN A 101 -15.73 7.41 6.37
C GLN A 101 -17.23 7.52 6.65
N ASP A 102 -18.06 7.19 5.65
CA ASP A 102 -19.52 7.24 5.77
C ASP A 102 -20.08 6.04 6.58
N SER A 103 -19.46 4.89 6.45
CA SER A 103 -19.84 3.64 7.10
C SER A 103 -18.60 2.88 7.55
N PRO A 104 -18.06 3.19 8.74
CA PRO A 104 -16.77 2.62 9.19
C PRO A 104 -16.76 1.09 9.26
N ARG A 105 -17.90 0.46 9.55
CA ARG A 105 -18.05 -1.01 9.62
C ARG A 105 -19.04 -1.50 8.59
N LEU A 106 -18.57 -2.34 7.67
CA LEU A 106 -19.46 -2.93 6.70
C LEU A 106 -20.10 -4.24 7.22
N PRO A 107 -21.30 -4.61 6.71
CA PRO A 107 -21.83 -5.96 6.89
C PRO A 107 -20.84 -7.00 6.35
N VAL A 108 -20.69 -8.14 7.07
CA VAL A 108 -19.75 -9.20 6.68
C VAL A 108 -19.91 -9.63 5.21
N PRO A 109 -21.12 -9.88 4.70
CA PRO A 109 -21.28 -10.26 3.29
C PRO A 109 -20.78 -9.18 2.32
N ARG A 110 -20.96 -7.90 2.63
CA ARG A 110 -20.50 -6.80 1.79
C ARG A 110 -18.96 -6.66 1.82
N ALA A 111 -18.38 -6.79 3.00
CA ALA A 111 -16.91 -6.79 3.16
C ALA A 111 -16.28 -7.96 2.38
N LEU A 112 -16.87 -9.16 2.46
CA LEU A 112 -16.40 -10.32 1.71
C LEU A 112 -16.56 -10.17 0.21
N GLN A 113 -17.66 -9.60 -0.26
CA GLN A 113 -17.86 -9.29 -1.69
C GLN A 113 -16.77 -8.37 -2.20
N ILE A 114 -16.52 -7.24 -1.52
CA ILE A 114 -15.51 -6.25 -1.92
C ILE A 114 -14.12 -6.87 -1.92
N ILE A 115 -13.73 -7.56 -0.84
CA ILE A 115 -12.37 -8.12 -0.76
C ILE A 115 -12.16 -9.26 -1.75
N THR A 116 -13.17 -10.07 -2.06
CA THR A 116 -13.06 -11.13 -3.06
C THR A 116 -12.86 -10.53 -4.44
N ASN A 117 -13.67 -9.54 -4.84
CA ASN A 117 -13.53 -8.88 -6.13
C ASN A 117 -12.17 -8.16 -6.25
N LEU A 118 -11.71 -7.52 -5.18
CA LEU A 118 -10.39 -6.90 -5.14
C LEU A 118 -9.26 -7.93 -5.27
N ALA A 119 -9.32 -9.03 -4.49
CA ALA A 119 -8.32 -10.08 -4.54
C ALA A 119 -8.26 -10.77 -5.91
N GLU A 120 -9.38 -10.88 -6.64
CA GLU A 120 -9.40 -11.40 -8.02
C GLU A 120 -8.71 -10.47 -9.02
N LEU A 121 -8.82 -9.15 -8.86
CA LEU A 121 -8.06 -8.20 -9.67
C LEU A 121 -6.56 -8.28 -9.36
N VAL A 122 -6.22 -8.38 -8.08
CA VAL A 122 -4.82 -8.52 -7.64
C VAL A 122 -4.24 -9.86 -8.09
N ALA A 123 -5.02 -10.96 -8.04
CA ALA A 123 -4.59 -12.27 -8.56
C ALA A 123 -4.25 -12.20 -10.05
N TYR A 124 -5.08 -11.53 -10.85
CA TYR A 124 -4.76 -11.28 -12.26
C TYR A 124 -3.46 -10.50 -12.44
N CYS A 125 -3.21 -9.47 -11.62
CA CYS A 125 -1.93 -8.75 -11.67
C CYS A 125 -0.75 -9.69 -11.34
N HIS A 126 -0.91 -10.56 -10.33
CA HIS A 126 0.11 -11.55 -9.94
C HIS A 126 0.41 -12.56 -11.05
N GLU A 127 -0.61 -13.02 -11.79
CA GLU A 127 -0.46 -13.89 -12.98
C GLU A 127 0.36 -13.19 -14.08
N GLN A 128 0.28 -11.86 -14.17
CA GLN A 128 1.09 -11.04 -15.08
C GLN A 128 2.44 -10.62 -14.46
N HIS A 129 2.84 -11.20 -13.33
CA HIS A 129 4.05 -10.84 -12.57
C HIS A 129 4.14 -9.37 -12.16
N VAL A 130 2.98 -8.73 -11.98
CA VAL A 130 2.85 -7.35 -11.48
C VAL A 130 2.38 -7.39 -10.03
N TYR A 131 3.15 -6.78 -9.12
CA TYR A 131 2.83 -6.66 -7.71
C TYR A 131 2.54 -5.19 -7.38
N HIS A 132 1.37 -4.92 -6.81
CA HIS A 132 0.85 -3.56 -6.63
C HIS A 132 1.63 -2.75 -5.58
N ARG A 133 1.85 -3.33 -4.40
CA ARG A 133 2.68 -2.82 -3.29
C ARG A 133 2.17 -1.56 -2.59
N ASP A 134 1.09 -0.95 -3.04
CA ASP A 134 0.44 0.22 -2.41
C ASP A 134 -1.10 0.05 -2.39
N LEU A 135 -1.56 -1.15 -2.08
CA LEU A 135 -2.99 -1.38 -1.89
C LEU A 135 -3.45 -0.70 -0.61
N LYS A 136 -4.43 0.20 -0.76
CA LYS A 136 -5.07 0.94 0.34
C LYS A 136 -6.44 1.43 -0.09
N PRO A 137 -7.36 1.74 0.83
CA PRO A 137 -8.72 2.17 0.49
C PRO A 137 -8.83 3.36 -0.43
N GLU A 138 -7.83 4.26 -0.43
CA GLU A 138 -7.75 5.43 -1.32
C GLU A 138 -7.57 5.03 -2.79
N ASN A 139 -6.88 3.91 -3.07
CA ASN A 139 -6.56 3.42 -4.41
C ASN A 139 -7.60 2.43 -4.95
N ILE A 140 -8.69 2.22 -4.23
CA ILE A 140 -9.75 1.27 -4.57
C ILE A 140 -11.05 2.02 -4.76
N LEU A 141 -11.67 1.91 -5.94
CA LEU A 141 -13.02 2.39 -6.17
C LEU A 141 -13.99 1.21 -6.10
N VAL A 142 -15.15 1.48 -5.52
CA VAL A 142 -16.24 0.50 -5.41
C VAL A 142 -17.49 1.14 -6.00
N ASP A 143 -18.16 0.41 -6.88
CA ASP A 143 -19.41 0.82 -7.47
C ASP A 143 -20.61 0.37 -6.63
N THR A 144 -21.80 0.86 -6.97
CA THR A 144 -23.05 0.52 -6.28
C THR A 144 -23.40 -0.96 -6.38
N ASP A 145 -23.01 -1.64 -7.48
CA ASP A 145 -23.21 -3.08 -7.68
C ASP A 145 -22.14 -3.94 -6.95
N GLY A 146 -21.12 -3.30 -6.36
CA GLY A 146 -20.02 -3.96 -5.67
C GLY A 146 -18.85 -4.35 -6.56
N SER A 147 -18.85 -3.94 -7.83
CA SER A 147 -17.67 -4.05 -8.67
C SER A 147 -16.54 -3.18 -8.10
N VAL A 148 -15.30 -3.66 -8.24
CA VAL A 148 -14.12 -3.03 -7.67
C VAL A 148 -13.15 -2.62 -8.78
N ARG A 149 -12.47 -1.49 -8.59
CA ARG A 149 -11.44 -0.99 -9.49
C ARG A 149 -10.21 -0.56 -8.71
N ILE A 150 -9.04 -0.79 -9.29
CA ILE A 150 -7.74 -0.36 -8.74
C ILE A 150 -7.23 0.79 -9.62
N ILE A 151 -6.94 1.96 -9.03
CA ILE A 151 -6.71 3.21 -9.79
C ILE A 151 -5.28 3.73 -9.81
N ASP A 152 -4.36 3.15 -9.07
CA ASP A 152 -2.97 3.67 -9.00
C ASP A 152 -1.96 2.53 -8.91
N PHE A 153 -1.03 2.50 -9.88
CA PHE A 153 0.08 1.54 -9.96
C PHE A 153 1.46 2.23 -9.81
N GLY A 154 1.50 3.42 -9.18
CA GLY A 154 2.68 4.29 -9.12
C GLY A 154 3.94 3.64 -8.56
N ILE A 155 3.82 2.73 -7.58
CA ILE A 155 4.95 1.98 -7.03
C ILE A 155 4.89 0.48 -7.31
N ALA A 156 4.02 0.06 -8.21
CA ALA A 156 3.93 -1.34 -8.58
C ALA A 156 5.26 -1.86 -9.16
N LEU A 157 5.52 -3.14 -8.93
CA LEU A 157 6.74 -3.81 -9.35
C LEU A 157 6.41 -4.83 -10.45
N LEU A 158 7.08 -4.71 -11.58
CA LEU A 158 7.16 -5.79 -12.55
C LEU A 158 8.33 -6.71 -12.14
N ASP A 159 8.09 -8.03 -12.06
CA ASP A 159 9.15 -8.97 -11.68
C ASP A 159 10.29 -8.94 -12.71
N GLY A 160 11.54 -9.06 -12.22
CA GLY A 160 12.73 -8.90 -13.06
C GLY A 160 13.15 -7.45 -13.33
N ALA A 161 12.33 -6.43 -13.08
CA ALA A 161 12.70 -5.04 -13.27
C ALA A 161 13.81 -4.59 -12.28
N PRO A 162 14.71 -3.67 -12.69
CA PRO A 162 15.74 -3.12 -11.81
C PRO A 162 15.15 -2.52 -10.53
N ARG A 163 15.92 -2.58 -9.43
CA ARG A 163 15.57 -1.87 -8.20
C ARG A 163 15.58 -0.37 -8.51
N VAL A 164 14.42 0.25 -8.52
CA VAL A 164 14.37 1.68 -8.20
C VAL A 164 14.58 1.75 -6.68
N THR A 165 15.75 2.20 -6.30
CA THR A 165 16.08 2.37 -4.88
C THR A 165 15.03 3.29 -4.27
N TRP A 166 14.28 2.77 -3.34
CA TRP A 166 13.47 3.56 -2.43
C TRP A 166 14.46 4.39 -1.58
N ARG A 167 15.00 5.45 -2.19
CA ARG A 167 15.80 6.45 -1.47
C ARG A 167 14.84 7.26 -0.64
N GLY A 168 14.65 6.82 0.56
CA GLY A 168 14.17 7.83 1.45
C GLY A 168 13.13 7.39 2.44
N PHE A 169 13.61 7.21 3.59
CA PHE A 169 13.09 7.87 4.78
C PHE A 169 13.01 9.42 4.65
N SER A 170 13.39 10.01 3.52
CA SER A 170 13.38 11.47 3.29
C SER A 170 12.04 12.03 2.82
N GLY A 171 10.99 11.25 2.92
CA GLY A 171 9.60 11.64 2.80
C GLY A 171 8.81 10.45 3.28
N LEU A 172 8.33 10.49 4.51
CA LEU A 172 7.27 9.63 5.04
C LEU A 172 5.98 9.89 4.23
N VAL A 173 6.06 9.65 2.90
CA VAL A 173 4.97 9.78 1.95
C VAL A 173 4.44 8.37 1.72
N GLY A 174 3.44 8.02 2.47
CA GLY A 174 2.71 6.77 2.39
C GLY A 174 1.86 6.64 3.64
N THR A 175 0.77 5.93 3.52
CA THR A 175 -0.12 5.60 4.63
C THR A 175 0.46 4.35 5.30
N PRO A 176 1.28 4.46 6.38
CA PRO A 176 2.01 3.34 6.95
C PRO A 176 1.09 2.23 7.47
N GLU A 177 -0.19 2.52 7.61
CA GLU A 177 -1.24 1.61 8.04
C GLU A 177 -1.41 0.37 7.15
N TYR A 178 -0.96 0.44 5.87
CA TYR A 178 -1.10 -0.66 4.89
C TYR A 178 0.24 -1.23 4.44
N MET A 179 1.35 -0.78 5.02
CA MET A 179 2.68 -1.27 4.67
C MET A 179 2.93 -2.67 5.24
N ALA A 180 3.43 -3.57 4.41
CA ALA A 180 3.85 -4.88 4.87
C ALA A 180 5.18 -4.82 5.63
N PRO A 181 5.42 -5.74 6.59
CA PRO A 181 6.66 -5.80 7.38
C PRO A 181 7.95 -5.78 6.56
N GLU A 182 7.99 -6.50 5.44
CA GLU A 182 9.12 -6.52 4.52
C GLU A 182 9.37 -5.17 3.84
N GLN A 183 8.30 -4.41 3.55
CA GLN A 183 8.44 -3.05 3.00
C GLN A 183 9.04 -2.10 4.03
N ILE A 184 8.56 -2.16 5.28
CA ILE A 184 9.10 -1.38 6.40
C ILE A 184 10.59 -1.68 6.61
N ARG A 185 11.01 -2.92 6.39
CA ARG A 185 12.42 -3.35 6.48
C ARG A 185 13.25 -3.01 5.25
N GLY A 186 12.65 -2.38 4.23
CA GLY A 186 13.35 -2.04 2.98
C GLY A 186 13.65 -3.25 2.09
N GLU A 187 12.99 -4.38 2.33
CA GLU A 187 13.11 -5.58 1.49
C GLU A 187 12.28 -5.46 0.20
N ARG A 188 12.61 -6.28 -0.79
CA ARG A 188 11.81 -6.33 -2.02
C ARG A 188 10.48 -7.01 -1.71
N GLY A 189 9.37 -6.27 -1.88
CA GLY A 189 8.03 -6.83 -1.81
C GLY A 189 7.73 -7.75 -3.00
N GLY A 190 6.80 -8.68 -2.81
CA GLY A 190 6.31 -9.62 -3.81
C GLY A 190 4.79 -9.79 -3.68
N PRO A 191 4.22 -10.88 -4.20
CA PRO A 191 2.77 -11.11 -4.13
C PRO A 191 2.25 -11.17 -2.68
N GLN A 192 3.05 -11.67 -1.74
CA GLN A 192 2.69 -11.74 -0.33
C GLN A 192 2.58 -10.34 0.34
N THR A 193 3.19 -9.32 -0.25
CA THR A 193 3.03 -7.91 0.18
C THR A 193 1.61 -7.44 -0.07
N ASP A 194 1.07 -7.74 -1.25
CA ASP A 194 -0.32 -7.41 -1.60
C ASP A 194 -1.32 -8.23 -0.78
N VAL A 195 -1.01 -9.51 -0.51
CA VAL A 195 -1.81 -10.35 0.39
C VAL A 195 -1.91 -9.74 1.79
N TYR A 196 -0.82 -9.21 2.33
CA TYR A 196 -0.83 -8.54 3.63
C TYR A 196 -1.73 -7.31 3.63
N ALA A 197 -1.62 -6.47 2.60
CA ALA A 197 -2.47 -5.29 2.44
C ALA A 197 -3.96 -5.66 2.28
N LEU A 198 -4.29 -6.74 1.52
CA LEU A 198 -5.65 -7.28 1.42
C LEU A 198 -6.18 -7.73 2.79
N GLY A 199 -5.33 -8.36 3.62
CA GLY A 199 -5.67 -8.72 5.00
C GLY A 199 -5.99 -7.51 5.88
N LEU A 200 -5.19 -6.44 5.79
CA LEU A 200 -5.40 -5.18 6.52
C LEU A 200 -6.71 -4.51 6.08
N ILE A 201 -6.97 -4.46 4.78
CA ILE A 201 -8.20 -3.87 4.24
C ILE A 201 -9.41 -4.67 4.73
N LEU A 202 -9.40 -6.01 4.66
CA LEU A 202 -10.50 -6.84 5.16
C LEU A 202 -10.71 -6.64 6.67
N TYR A 203 -9.62 -6.56 7.43
CA TYR A 203 -9.72 -6.25 8.87
C TYR A 203 -10.43 -4.92 9.08
N GLU A 204 -10.02 -3.84 8.40
CA GLU A 204 -10.63 -2.53 8.54
C GLU A 204 -12.10 -2.50 8.13
N LEU A 205 -12.47 -3.16 7.02
CA LEU A 205 -13.87 -3.29 6.59
C LEU A 205 -14.76 -3.90 7.67
N LEU A 206 -14.23 -4.84 8.46
CA LEU A 206 -14.96 -5.58 9.48
C LEU A 206 -14.90 -4.92 10.87
N ALA A 207 -13.74 -4.38 11.24
CA ALA A 207 -13.49 -3.74 12.53
C ALA A 207 -13.95 -2.28 12.60
N GLY A 208 -13.88 -1.57 11.45
CA GLY A 208 -14.21 -0.15 11.34
C GLY A 208 -13.01 0.78 11.58
N HIS A 209 -11.83 0.23 11.74
CA HIS A 209 -10.57 0.94 11.87
C HIS A 209 -9.41 0.03 11.44
N PRO A 210 -8.29 0.58 10.98
CA PRO A 210 -7.11 -0.22 10.67
C PRO A 210 -6.58 -0.91 11.94
N PRO A 211 -5.95 -2.11 11.82
CA PRO A 211 -5.45 -2.86 12.97
C PRO A 211 -4.29 -2.16 13.68
N PHE A 212 -3.54 -1.36 12.94
CA PHE A 212 -2.39 -0.60 13.43
C PHE A 212 -2.54 0.86 13.00
N HIS A 213 -2.54 1.75 13.98
CA HIS A 213 -2.66 3.18 13.75
C HIS A 213 -2.01 3.96 14.90
N SER A 214 -1.32 5.03 14.54
CA SER A 214 -0.76 6.00 15.49
C SER A 214 -0.61 7.35 14.80
N PRO A 215 -0.74 8.48 15.51
CA PRO A 215 -0.40 9.81 14.97
C PRO A 215 1.06 9.90 14.50
N ASN A 216 1.95 9.06 15.03
CA ASN A 216 3.34 8.98 14.60
C ASN A 216 3.51 7.79 13.63
N PRO A 217 3.88 8.05 12.35
CA PRO A 217 4.10 7.02 11.35
C PRO A 217 5.10 5.93 11.76
N LEU A 218 6.17 6.30 12.46
CA LEU A 218 7.18 5.34 12.94
C LEU A 218 6.58 4.38 14.00
N SER A 219 5.66 4.87 14.83
CA SER A 219 4.95 4.03 15.79
C SER A 219 4.02 3.04 15.08
N THR A 220 3.33 3.43 14.00
CA THR A 220 2.53 2.52 13.18
C THR A 220 3.41 1.45 12.54
N MET A 221 4.55 1.83 11.96
CA MET A 221 5.53 0.87 11.43
C MET A 221 6.03 -0.10 12.49
N TYR A 222 6.32 0.38 13.69
CA TYR A 222 6.73 -0.47 14.82
C TYR A 222 5.63 -1.48 15.19
N GLN A 223 4.36 -1.06 15.18
CA GLN A 223 3.22 -1.95 15.45
C GLN A 223 3.16 -3.11 14.44
N HIS A 224 3.30 -2.84 13.13
CA HIS A 224 3.35 -3.89 12.11
C HIS A 224 4.45 -4.93 12.34
N LEU A 225 5.61 -4.49 12.82
CA LEU A 225 6.76 -5.38 13.05
C LEU A 225 6.64 -6.18 14.36
N ASN A 226 6.00 -5.61 15.40
CA ASN A 226 6.18 -6.11 16.76
C ASN A 226 4.87 -6.41 17.52
N MET A 227 3.73 -5.85 17.09
CA MET A 227 2.47 -6.00 17.81
C MET A 227 1.48 -6.88 17.04
N SER A 228 0.70 -7.67 17.76
CA SER A 228 -0.43 -8.38 17.17
C SER A 228 -1.66 -7.50 17.15
N PRO A 229 -2.47 -7.55 16.08
CA PRO A 229 -3.72 -6.82 16.02
C PRO A 229 -4.72 -7.34 17.05
N GLU A 230 -5.68 -6.51 17.43
CA GLU A 230 -6.79 -7.00 18.24
C GLU A 230 -7.57 -8.07 17.46
N PRO A 231 -7.86 -9.23 18.06
CA PRO A 231 -8.59 -10.29 17.36
C PRO A 231 -9.98 -9.82 16.93
N LEU A 232 -10.32 -10.00 15.65
CA LEU A 232 -11.62 -9.61 15.07
C LEU A 232 -12.81 -10.16 15.86
N ARG A 233 -12.70 -11.38 16.42
CA ARG A 233 -13.74 -12.01 17.25
C ARG A 233 -14.02 -11.27 18.57
N LYS A 234 -13.04 -10.51 19.09
CA LYS A 234 -13.23 -9.65 20.26
C LYS A 234 -13.92 -8.35 19.90
N ILE A 235 -13.63 -7.81 18.70
CA ILE A 235 -14.21 -6.55 18.23
C ILE A 235 -15.68 -6.75 17.82
N ARG A 236 -15.99 -7.90 17.17
CA ARG A 236 -17.31 -8.19 16.63
C ARG A 236 -17.60 -9.69 16.63
N SER A 237 -18.49 -10.12 17.52
CA SER A 237 -18.85 -11.54 17.72
C SER A 237 -19.53 -12.22 16.52
N GLY A 238 -20.09 -11.45 15.57
CA GLY A 238 -20.77 -11.98 14.38
C GLY A 238 -19.85 -12.25 13.19
N ILE A 239 -18.50 -12.14 13.33
CA ILE A 239 -17.57 -12.49 12.28
C ILE A 239 -17.33 -14.01 12.29
N PRO A 240 -17.57 -14.73 11.18
CA PRO A 240 -17.29 -16.16 11.10
C PRO A 240 -15.82 -16.49 11.35
N ASP A 241 -15.56 -17.63 12.00
CA ASP A 241 -14.22 -18.05 12.36
C ASP A 241 -13.29 -18.18 11.14
N TYR A 242 -13.80 -18.69 10.03
CA TYR A 242 -12.99 -18.80 8.80
C TYR A 242 -12.53 -17.43 8.28
N VAL A 243 -13.37 -16.38 8.40
CA VAL A 243 -13.00 -15.01 8.00
C VAL A 243 -11.88 -14.49 8.89
N ALA A 244 -12.01 -14.66 10.21
CA ALA A 244 -10.98 -14.26 11.15
C ALA A 244 -9.67 -15.03 10.92
N ALA A 245 -9.73 -16.33 10.56
CA ALA A 245 -8.56 -17.15 10.25
C ALA A 245 -7.87 -16.70 8.93
N ILE A 246 -8.65 -16.35 7.90
CA ILE A 246 -8.13 -15.79 6.64
C ILE A 246 -7.37 -14.50 6.92
N VAL A 247 -7.96 -13.57 7.69
CA VAL A 247 -7.30 -12.33 8.07
C VAL A 247 -6.02 -12.60 8.87
N ALA A 248 -6.07 -13.51 9.83
CA ALA A 248 -4.90 -13.89 10.63
C ALA A 248 -3.77 -14.47 9.77
N LYS A 249 -4.08 -15.30 8.75
CA LYS A 249 -3.09 -15.85 7.80
C LYS A 249 -2.54 -14.75 6.90
N ALA A 250 -3.39 -13.93 6.29
CA ALA A 250 -2.98 -12.86 5.39
C ALA A 250 -2.05 -11.85 6.08
N MET A 251 -2.30 -11.56 7.37
CA MET A 251 -1.55 -10.58 8.15
C MET A 251 -0.36 -11.16 8.93
N ARG A 252 0.10 -12.39 8.65
CA ARG A 252 1.32 -12.94 9.25
C ARG A 252 2.51 -12.02 8.96
N ARG A 253 3.35 -11.79 9.97
CA ARG A 253 4.55 -10.94 9.83
C ARG A 253 5.55 -11.54 8.86
N ARG A 254 5.75 -12.87 8.93
CA ARG A 254 6.60 -13.60 8.00
C ARG A 254 5.83 -13.86 6.72
N LYS A 255 6.32 -13.35 5.59
CA LYS A 255 5.65 -13.48 4.29
C LYS A 255 5.46 -14.95 3.86
N GLU A 256 6.36 -15.84 4.26
CA GLU A 256 6.32 -17.28 3.98
C GLU A 256 5.16 -17.98 4.71
N GLU A 257 4.59 -17.39 5.76
CA GLU A 257 3.46 -17.91 6.51
C GLU A 257 2.11 -17.41 5.99
N ARG A 258 2.10 -16.47 5.03
CA ARG A 258 0.90 -15.93 4.40
C ARG A 258 0.38 -16.88 3.29
N PHE A 259 -0.67 -16.46 2.62
CA PHE A 259 -1.02 -17.00 1.30
C PHE A 259 0.10 -16.67 0.31
N VAL A 260 0.38 -17.58 -0.61
CA VAL A 260 1.49 -17.45 -1.57
C VAL A 260 1.26 -16.26 -2.49
N ASP A 261 -0.01 -16.05 -2.89
CA ASP A 261 -0.46 -14.95 -3.73
C ASP A 261 -1.95 -14.63 -3.48
N ALA A 262 -2.49 -13.70 -4.23
CA ALA A 262 -3.90 -13.33 -4.12
C ALA A 262 -4.85 -14.42 -4.64
N GLY A 263 -4.42 -15.30 -5.53
CA GLY A 263 -5.20 -16.45 -6.02
C GLY A 263 -5.48 -17.46 -4.91
N GLU A 264 -4.48 -17.78 -4.09
CA GLU A 264 -4.67 -18.64 -2.91
C GLU A 264 -5.62 -17.98 -1.89
N LEU A 265 -5.52 -16.67 -1.70
CA LEU A 265 -6.46 -15.93 -0.84
C LEU A 265 -7.90 -16.01 -1.38
N VAL A 266 -8.10 -15.83 -2.69
CA VAL A 266 -9.42 -15.99 -3.35
C VAL A 266 -9.96 -17.40 -3.14
N ALA A 267 -9.13 -18.44 -3.31
CA ALA A 267 -9.54 -19.81 -3.07
C ALA A 267 -10.01 -20.01 -1.61
N ALA A 268 -9.30 -19.48 -0.63
CA ALA A 268 -9.71 -19.54 0.78
C ALA A 268 -11.03 -18.81 1.07
N LEU A 269 -11.26 -17.65 0.42
CA LEU A 269 -12.52 -16.92 0.55
C LEU A 269 -13.72 -17.66 -0.06
N ARG A 270 -13.50 -18.42 -1.14
CA ARG A 270 -14.52 -19.18 -1.84
C ARG A 270 -14.78 -20.56 -1.24
N HIS A 271 -13.80 -21.12 -0.52
CA HIS A 271 -13.84 -22.45 0.08
C HIS A 271 -13.61 -22.39 1.60
N PRO A 272 -14.55 -21.80 2.36
CA PRO A 272 -14.41 -21.60 3.80
C PRO A 272 -14.22 -22.90 4.59
N GLU A 273 -14.68 -24.02 4.06
CA GLU A 273 -14.54 -25.37 4.65
C GLU A 273 -13.09 -25.88 4.63
N GLN A 274 -12.22 -25.30 3.81
CA GLN A 274 -10.81 -25.67 3.69
C GLN A 274 -9.88 -24.79 4.54
N VAL A 275 -10.44 -23.78 5.22
CA VAL A 275 -9.65 -22.82 6.00
C VAL A 275 -9.19 -23.47 7.32
N ASP A 276 -7.88 -23.46 7.57
CA ASP A 276 -7.31 -23.94 8.83
C ASP A 276 -7.62 -22.98 9.99
N LEU A 277 -8.56 -23.36 10.84
CA LEU A 277 -8.97 -22.56 12.00
C LEU A 277 -7.92 -22.52 13.11
N SER A 278 -6.92 -23.42 13.12
CA SER A 278 -5.83 -23.40 14.10
C SER A 278 -4.99 -22.12 14.03
N LEU A 279 -5.06 -21.42 12.90
CA LEU A 279 -4.40 -20.12 12.67
C LEU A 279 -4.86 -19.03 13.65
N LEU A 280 -6.07 -19.14 14.21
CA LEU A 280 -6.61 -18.19 15.18
C LEU A 280 -5.85 -18.16 16.50
N ASP A 281 -5.34 -19.31 16.91
CA ASP A 281 -4.64 -19.49 18.18
C ASP A 281 -3.11 -19.60 17.99
N ARG A 282 -2.65 -19.60 16.73
CA ARG A 282 -1.23 -19.74 16.40
C ARG A 282 -0.49 -18.42 16.66
N PRO A 283 0.55 -18.42 17.52
CA PRO A 283 1.36 -17.23 17.77
C PRO A 283 1.96 -16.67 16.49
N ASP A 284 2.06 -15.33 16.43
CA ASP A 284 2.76 -14.59 15.38
C ASP A 284 3.88 -13.77 16.06
N PRO A 285 5.08 -14.34 16.23
CA PRO A 285 6.14 -13.71 16.99
C PRO A 285 6.65 -12.43 16.31
N PRO A 286 7.10 -11.44 17.10
CA PRO A 286 7.75 -10.23 16.55
C PRO A 286 8.89 -10.59 15.62
N LEU A 287 9.06 -9.81 14.56
CA LEU A 287 10.25 -9.90 13.74
C LEU A 287 11.42 -9.33 14.52
N SER A 288 12.43 -10.17 14.82
CA SER A 288 13.69 -9.66 15.34
C SER A 288 14.21 -8.59 14.37
N SER A 289 14.42 -7.37 14.86
CA SER A 289 14.94 -6.30 14.03
C SER A 289 16.34 -6.68 13.54
N PRO A 290 16.58 -6.77 12.23
CA PRO A 290 17.96 -6.99 11.72
C PRO A 290 18.90 -5.86 12.17
N MET A 291 18.34 -4.68 12.49
CA MET A 291 19.10 -3.56 13.05
C MET A 291 19.64 -3.83 14.44
N SER A 292 18.90 -4.56 15.30
CA SER A 292 19.37 -4.85 16.66
C SER A 292 20.50 -5.89 16.67
N GLU A 293 20.42 -6.94 15.86
CA GLU A 293 21.47 -7.96 15.82
C GLU A 293 22.74 -7.49 15.10
N SER A 294 22.64 -6.75 14.00
CA SER A 294 23.82 -6.25 13.29
C SER A 294 24.51 -5.10 14.04
N LEU A 295 23.75 -4.25 14.72
CA LEU A 295 24.29 -3.17 15.55
C LEU A 295 24.93 -3.71 16.83
N ILE A 296 24.30 -4.68 17.49
CA ILE A 296 24.86 -5.31 18.71
C ILE A 296 26.09 -6.18 18.37
N LYS A 297 26.12 -6.78 17.18
CA LYS A 297 27.28 -7.54 16.69
C LYS A 297 28.39 -6.65 16.10
N ASN A 298 28.15 -5.36 15.89
CA ASN A 298 29.18 -4.44 15.43
C ASN A 298 29.99 -3.89 16.62
N PRO A 299 31.27 -4.29 16.78
CA PRO A 299 32.09 -3.89 17.93
C PRO A 299 32.27 -2.37 18.01
N LEU A 300 32.26 -1.66 16.88
CA LEU A 300 32.35 -0.20 16.84
C LEU A 300 31.10 0.48 17.38
N PHE A 301 29.92 -0.10 17.16
CA PHE A 301 28.66 0.42 17.71
C PHE A 301 28.59 0.23 19.23
N VAL A 302 29.00 -0.95 19.72
CA VAL A 302 29.06 -1.25 21.15
C VAL A 302 30.08 -0.33 21.83
N LEU A 303 31.27 -0.13 21.24
CA LEU A 303 32.27 0.82 21.72
C LEU A 303 31.73 2.26 21.75
N GLY A 304 30.98 2.68 20.73
CA GLY A 304 30.34 4.00 20.68
C GLY A 304 29.32 4.20 21.80
N LEU A 305 28.48 3.20 22.07
CA LEU A 305 27.51 3.22 23.16
C LEU A 305 28.20 3.29 24.54
N VAL A 306 29.29 2.54 24.74
CA VAL A 306 30.09 2.57 25.97
C VAL A 306 30.75 3.94 26.13
N ALA A 307 31.32 4.51 25.06
CA ALA A 307 31.94 5.84 25.10
C ALA A 307 30.93 6.95 25.42
N VAL A 308 29.72 6.91 24.86
CA VAL A 308 28.65 7.86 25.18
C VAL A 308 28.19 7.69 26.64
N GLY A 309 28.00 6.43 27.08
CA GLY A 309 27.63 6.14 28.48
C GLY A 309 28.67 6.64 29.48
N THR A 310 29.96 6.45 29.21
CA THR A 310 31.05 6.97 30.08
C THR A 310 31.13 8.49 30.07
N ALA A 311 30.94 9.14 28.91
CA ALA A 311 30.93 10.60 28.81
C ALA A 311 29.76 11.20 29.61
N VAL A 312 28.57 10.61 29.52
CA VAL A 312 27.39 11.04 30.31
C VAL A 312 27.63 10.84 31.82
N ALA A 313 28.21 9.70 32.21
CA ALA A 313 28.51 9.43 33.62
C ALA A 313 29.55 10.43 34.19
N VAL A 314 30.56 10.79 33.43
CA VAL A 314 31.56 11.80 33.80
C VAL A 314 30.89 13.18 33.96
N LEU A 315 30.04 13.59 33.01
CA LEU A 315 29.33 14.88 33.09
C LEU A 315 28.39 14.95 34.28
N VAL A 316 27.71 13.86 34.60
CA VAL A 316 26.86 13.76 35.80
C VAL A 316 27.68 13.84 37.07
N ALA A 317 28.82 13.13 37.14
CA ALA A 317 29.72 13.18 38.29
C ALA A 317 30.30 14.58 38.53
N GLU A 318 30.77 15.26 37.45
CA GLU A 318 31.23 16.65 37.53
C GLU A 318 30.12 17.63 37.97
N ALA A 319 28.89 17.43 37.51
CA ALA A 319 27.75 18.26 37.93
C ALA A 319 27.39 18.05 39.40
N LEU A 320 27.57 16.86 39.95
CA LEU A 320 27.35 16.53 41.35
C LEU A 320 28.48 17.06 42.28
N LEU A 321 29.73 17.09 41.78
CA LEU A 321 30.87 17.62 42.52
C LEU A 321 30.94 19.15 42.55
N ARG A 322 30.22 19.83 41.67
CA ARG A 322 30.11 21.30 41.65
C ARG A 322 28.96 21.87 42.47
N ARG A 323 28.19 21.01 43.13
CA ARG A 323 27.18 21.37 44.13
C ARG A 323 27.71 21.12 45.54
#